data_aa552b8777464e000e7d77bf01cfa699
#
_entry.id   aa552b8777464e000e7d77bf01cfa699
#
_cell.length_a   1.000
_cell.length_b   1.000
_cell.length_c   1.000
_cell.angle_alpha   90.00
_cell.angle_beta   90.00
_cell.angle_gamma   90.00
#
_symmetry.space_group_name_H-M   'P 1'
#
loop_
_entity.id
_entity.type
_entity.pdbx_description
1 polymer ?
#
loop_
_entity_poly.entity_id
_entity_poly.type
_entity_poly.pdbx_seq_one_letter_code
_entity_poly.pdbx_strand_id
1 'polypeptide(L)'
;MSHLAIYPPCFFDPENIDFTDKPIHILIGELDNWTPAEPCKNFVEKINNKDNVGLTIYPDSHHSFDSEEPVSHIKNGYSFKNCLFKLNSEGDVLMNYLSLPMSSPIMQKIGFLFCVKRGVDLGGNETYRNEAFKFANSFMKETLN
;
A
#
# COMPACT_ATOMS: atom_id res chain seq x y z
N MET A 1 14.14 -1.81 -16.42
CA MET A 1 13.06 -2.43 -15.61
C MET A 1 12.62 -1.42 -14.56
N SER A 2 11.32 -1.28 -14.27
CA SER A 2 10.77 -0.37 -13.29
C SER A 2 9.60 -1.02 -12.57
N HIS A 3 9.15 -0.43 -11.47
CA HIS A 3 8.06 -0.95 -10.66
C HIS A 3 7.02 0.16 -10.41
N LEU A 4 5.79 -0.07 -10.84
CA LEU A 4 4.65 0.80 -10.53
C LEU A 4 3.69 0.02 -9.64
N ALA A 5 3.55 0.45 -8.39
CA ALA A 5 2.67 -0.16 -7.41
C ALA A 5 1.42 0.70 -7.22
N ILE A 6 0.24 0.14 -7.41
CA ILE A 6 -1.02 0.83 -7.20
C ILE A 6 -1.66 0.29 -5.92
N TYR A 7 -1.91 1.19 -4.98
CA TYR A 7 -2.41 0.96 -3.61
C TYR A 7 -1.80 -0.26 -2.89
N PRO A 8 -0.43 -0.32 -2.81
CA PRO A 8 0.24 -1.46 -2.18
C PRO A 8 0.01 -1.48 -0.65
N PRO A 9 0.12 -2.66 -0.03
CA PRO A 9 -0.06 -2.82 1.40
C PRO A 9 1.20 -2.41 2.20
N CYS A 10 1.54 -1.12 2.19
CA CYS A 10 2.73 -0.59 2.88
C CYS A 10 2.69 -0.75 4.41
N PHE A 11 1.60 -1.23 4.97
CA PHE A 11 1.51 -1.58 6.40
C PHE A 11 2.30 -2.85 6.76
N PHE A 12 2.92 -3.52 5.80
CA PHE A 12 4.01 -4.45 6.02
C PHE A 12 5.33 -3.68 5.98
N ASP A 13 5.90 -3.44 7.16
CA ASP A 13 7.15 -2.67 7.34
C ASP A 13 8.37 -3.61 7.26
N PRO A 14 9.13 -3.62 6.16
CA PRO A 14 10.26 -4.52 5.99
C PRO A 14 11.45 -4.08 6.85
N GLU A 15 12.16 -5.06 7.43
CA GLU A 15 13.45 -4.84 8.10
C GLU A 15 14.55 -4.50 7.09
N ASN A 16 14.54 -5.18 5.94
CA ASN A 16 15.47 -4.87 4.86
C ASN A 16 14.86 -3.78 3.98
N ILE A 17 15.54 -2.63 3.93
CA ILE A 17 15.17 -1.45 3.15
C ILE A 17 16.07 -1.23 1.93
N ASP A 18 16.94 -2.21 1.63
CA ASP A 18 17.77 -2.19 0.42
C ASP A 18 16.95 -2.76 -0.75
N PHE A 19 16.37 -1.86 -1.50
CA PHE A 19 15.61 -2.21 -2.70
C PHE A 19 16.47 -2.07 -3.96
N THR A 20 15.89 -2.46 -5.08
CA THR A 20 16.52 -2.31 -6.40
C THR A 20 16.91 -0.86 -6.68
N ASP A 21 17.94 -0.66 -7.50
CA ASP A 21 18.34 0.65 -8.05
C ASP A 21 17.38 1.14 -9.17
N LYS A 22 16.37 0.34 -9.51
CA LYS A 22 15.41 0.66 -10.56
C LYS A 22 14.28 1.57 -10.04
N PRO A 23 13.73 2.41 -10.91
CA PRO A 23 12.63 3.29 -10.52
C PRO A 23 11.44 2.52 -9.92
N ILE A 24 10.98 2.99 -8.78
CA ILE A 24 9.77 2.52 -8.10
C ILE A 24 8.85 3.72 -7.96
N HIS A 25 7.57 3.57 -8.28
CA HIS A 25 6.58 4.59 -7.97
C HIS A 25 5.32 3.99 -7.38
N ILE A 26 4.80 4.62 -6.34
CA ILE A 26 3.59 4.21 -5.63
C ILE A 26 2.47 5.20 -5.94
N LEU A 27 1.31 4.68 -6.34
CA LEU A 27 0.07 5.44 -6.50
C LEU A 27 -0.93 4.95 -5.45
N ILE A 28 -1.52 5.86 -4.66
CA ILE A 28 -2.44 5.47 -3.60
C ILE A 28 -3.48 6.58 -3.35
N GLY A 29 -4.68 6.20 -2.93
CA GLY A 29 -5.73 7.14 -2.55
C GLY A 29 -5.53 7.65 -1.12
N GLU A 30 -5.81 8.94 -0.89
CA GLU A 30 -5.74 9.55 0.44
C GLU A 30 -6.73 8.93 1.44
N LEU A 31 -7.92 8.61 0.95
CA LEU A 31 -9.01 8.02 1.75
C LEU A 31 -9.01 6.49 1.78
N ASP A 32 -7.95 5.86 1.22
CA ASP A 32 -7.85 4.41 1.24
C ASP A 32 -7.77 3.90 2.69
N ASN A 33 -8.83 3.23 3.11
CA ASN A 33 -8.94 2.63 4.43
C ASN A 33 -8.74 1.10 4.41
N TRP A 34 -8.53 0.54 3.23
CA TRP A 34 -8.12 -0.86 3.06
C TRP A 34 -6.60 -0.98 3.16
N THR A 35 -5.88 -0.29 2.28
CA THR A 35 -4.41 -0.18 2.27
C THR A 35 -4.01 1.29 2.45
N PRO A 36 -3.88 1.78 3.69
CA PRO A 36 -3.78 3.22 3.96
C PRO A 36 -2.51 3.87 3.41
N ALA A 37 -2.61 5.14 3.04
CA ALA A 37 -1.52 5.91 2.44
C ALA A 37 -0.39 6.26 3.44
N GLU A 38 -0.72 6.45 4.72
CA GLU A 38 0.28 6.89 5.72
C GLU A 38 1.46 5.92 5.89
N PRO A 39 1.27 4.58 5.96
CA PRO A 39 2.39 3.64 5.92
C PRO A 39 3.26 3.75 4.67
N CYS A 40 2.68 4.10 3.50
CA CYS A 40 3.47 4.30 2.28
C CYS A 40 4.36 5.54 2.35
N LYS A 41 3.91 6.63 2.97
CA LYS A 41 4.77 7.79 3.25
C LYS A 41 5.97 7.38 4.10
N ASN A 42 5.70 6.72 5.23
CA ASN A 42 6.73 6.26 6.15
C ASN A 42 7.70 5.28 5.47
N PHE A 43 7.20 4.40 4.61
CA PHE A 43 8.00 3.47 3.84
C PHE A 43 8.96 4.19 2.89
N VAL A 44 8.48 5.14 2.09
CA VAL A 44 9.32 5.92 1.16
C VAL A 44 10.37 6.75 1.91
N GLU A 45 10.02 7.29 3.09
CA GLU A 45 10.98 8.04 3.92
C GLU A 45 12.12 7.19 4.46
N LYS A 46 11.87 5.89 4.71
CA LYS A 46 12.87 4.95 5.23
C LYS A 46 13.82 4.40 4.18
N ILE A 47 13.42 4.36 2.91
CA ILE A 47 14.23 3.76 1.85
C ILE A 47 15.54 4.54 1.67
N ASN A 48 16.66 3.82 1.61
CA ASN A 48 17.98 4.41 1.46
C ASN A 48 18.19 5.08 0.09
N ASN A 49 17.62 4.53 -0.97
CA ASN A 49 17.76 5.04 -2.34
C ASN A 49 16.55 5.89 -2.75
N LYS A 50 16.37 7.02 -2.08
CA LYS A 50 15.21 7.90 -2.23
C LYS A 50 15.03 8.48 -3.63
N ASP A 51 16.10 8.68 -4.37
CA ASP A 51 16.06 9.30 -5.70
C ASP A 51 15.31 8.45 -6.74
N ASN A 52 15.20 7.14 -6.50
CA ASN A 52 14.54 6.20 -7.38
C ASN A 52 13.12 5.82 -6.93
N VAL A 53 12.65 6.35 -5.80
CA VAL A 53 11.35 5.98 -5.24
C VAL A 53 10.43 7.19 -5.15
N GLY A 54 9.32 7.14 -5.87
CA GLY A 54 8.28 8.17 -5.88
C GLY A 54 6.98 7.70 -5.21
N LEU A 55 6.22 8.66 -4.71
CA LEU A 55 4.89 8.46 -4.14
C LEU A 55 3.95 9.55 -4.62
N THR A 56 2.80 9.15 -5.17
CA THR A 56 1.68 10.04 -5.48
C THR A 56 0.47 9.63 -4.65
N ILE A 57 -0.06 10.58 -3.89
CA ILE A 57 -1.28 10.38 -3.11
C ILE A 57 -2.38 11.21 -3.77
N TYR A 58 -3.44 10.54 -4.20
CA TYR A 58 -4.59 11.17 -4.85
C TYR A 58 -5.61 11.63 -3.82
N PRO A 59 -5.88 12.94 -3.70
CA PRO A 59 -6.88 13.48 -2.78
C PRO A 59 -8.26 12.86 -3.01
N ASP A 60 -9.07 12.78 -1.96
CA ASP A 60 -10.46 12.32 -2.01
C ASP A 60 -10.67 10.98 -2.74
N SER A 61 -9.64 10.14 -2.80
CA SER A 61 -9.66 8.86 -3.51
C SER A 61 -9.56 7.68 -2.55
N HIS A 62 -10.41 6.70 -2.77
CA HIS A 62 -10.45 5.45 -2.02
C HIS A 62 -9.60 4.37 -2.66
N HIS A 63 -9.60 3.16 -2.08
CA HIS A 63 -9.06 1.98 -2.74
C HIS A 63 -9.78 1.75 -4.08
N SER A 64 -9.07 1.27 -5.11
CA SER A 64 -9.60 1.10 -6.47
C SER A 64 -10.05 2.42 -7.13
N PHE A 65 -9.38 3.54 -6.84
CA PHE A 65 -9.66 4.83 -7.45
C PHE A 65 -9.57 4.83 -8.98
N ASP A 66 -8.86 3.86 -9.55
CA ASP A 66 -8.70 3.65 -10.99
C ASP A 66 -9.83 2.85 -11.64
N SER A 67 -10.83 2.42 -10.87
CA SER A 67 -12.02 1.74 -11.39
C SER A 67 -13.05 2.73 -11.98
N GLU A 68 -14.05 2.19 -12.70
CA GLU A 68 -15.23 2.94 -13.17
C GLU A 68 -16.41 2.84 -12.21
N GLU A 69 -16.31 1.93 -11.24
CA GLU A 69 -17.40 1.67 -10.29
C GLU A 69 -17.51 2.80 -9.28
N PRO A 70 -18.74 3.21 -8.92
CA PRO A 70 -18.93 4.23 -7.91
C PRO A 70 -18.42 3.77 -6.54
N VAL A 71 -18.08 4.74 -5.69
CA VAL A 71 -17.64 4.44 -4.32
C VAL A 71 -18.75 3.67 -3.58
N SER A 72 -18.36 2.54 -2.99
CA SER A 72 -19.24 1.65 -2.25
C SER A 72 -18.61 1.22 -0.92
N HIS A 73 -19.45 0.92 0.07
CA HIS A 73 -19.03 0.45 1.38
C HIS A 73 -19.16 -1.06 1.50
N ILE A 74 -18.05 -1.75 1.72
CA ILE A 74 -17.99 -3.20 1.94
C ILE A 74 -17.98 -3.49 3.44
N LYS A 75 -19.14 -3.69 4.03
CA LYS A 75 -19.34 -3.87 5.48
C LYS A 75 -18.43 -4.93 6.12
N ASN A 76 -18.17 -6.03 5.44
CA ASN A 76 -17.37 -7.15 5.96
C ASN A 76 -15.89 -7.11 5.51
N GLY A 77 -15.49 -6.12 4.72
CA GLY A 77 -14.10 -5.92 4.31
C GLY A 77 -13.21 -5.65 5.52
N TYR A 78 -11.95 -6.09 5.45
CA TYR A 78 -10.97 -5.81 6.50
C TYR A 78 -10.28 -4.47 6.21
N SER A 79 -10.40 -3.51 7.13
CA SER A 79 -9.65 -2.26 7.11
C SER A 79 -8.35 -2.44 7.90
N PHE A 80 -7.21 -2.19 7.24
CA PHE A 80 -5.88 -2.24 7.84
C PHE A 80 -5.37 -0.85 8.25
N LYS A 81 -6.25 0.14 8.30
CA LYS A 81 -5.90 1.54 8.59
C LYS A 81 -5.06 1.73 9.87
N ASN A 82 -5.25 0.87 10.86
CA ASN A 82 -4.54 0.95 12.13
C ASN A 82 -3.51 -0.18 12.31
N CYS A 83 -3.22 -0.94 11.25
CA CYS A 83 -2.27 -2.04 11.29
C CYS A 83 -0.90 -1.59 10.82
N LEU A 84 0.11 -2.12 11.48
CA LEU A 84 1.50 -2.10 11.02
C LEU A 84 2.12 -3.43 11.42
N PHE A 85 2.52 -4.22 10.45
CA PHE A 85 3.20 -5.50 10.68
C PHE A 85 4.66 -5.36 10.27
N LYS A 86 5.54 -6.11 10.92
CA LYS A 86 6.94 -6.19 10.50
C LYS A 86 7.11 -7.33 9.51
N LEU A 87 7.98 -7.14 8.55
CA LEU A 87 8.43 -8.19 7.63
C LEU A 87 9.93 -8.39 7.88
N ASN A 88 10.29 -9.56 8.42
CA ASN A 88 11.69 -9.85 8.72
C ASN A 88 12.49 -10.22 7.45
N SER A 89 13.80 -10.39 7.59
CA SER A 89 14.70 -10.74 6.48
C SER A 89 14.45 -12.14 5.91
N GLU A 90 13.75 -13.00 6.63
CA GLU A 90 13.39 -14.35 6.20
C GLU A 90 12.05 -14.39 5.44
N GLY A 91 11.32 -13.26 5.41
CA GLY A 91 10.03 -13.11 4.74
C GLY A 91 8.84 -13.42 5.65
N ASP A 92 9.04 -13.61 6.95
CA ASP A 92 7.95 -13.81 7.89
C ASP A 92 7.27 -12.48 8.26
N VAL A 93 5.94 -12.54 8.31
CA VAL A 93 5.14 -11.43 8.85
C VAL A 93 5.04 -11.57 10.37
N LEU A 94 5.50 -10.55 11.08
CA LEU A 94 5.49 -10.46 12.53
C LEU A 94 4.45 -9.46 13.02
N MET A 95 3.80 -9.78 14.14
CA MET A 95 2.94 -8.80 14.82
C MET A 95 3.76 -7.59 15.23
N ASN A 96 3.17 -6.39 15.13
CA ASN A 96 3.84 -5.16 15.55
C ASN A 96 4.21 -5.16 17.05
N TYR A 97 3.40 -5.84 17.86
CA TYR A 97 3.67 -6.06 19.29
C TYR A 97 4.24 -7.49 19.49
N LEU A 98 5.20 -7.61 20.38
CA LEU A 98 5.91 -8.84 20.74
C LEU A 98 6.69 -9.51 19.58
N SER A 99 6.63 -8.99 18.36
CA SER A 99 7.29 -9.55 17.17
C SER A 99 7.07 -11.05 16.97
N LEU A 100 5.85 -11.54 17.28
CA LEU A 100 5.49 -12.94 17.12
C LEU A 100 5.13 -13.23 15.67
N PRO A 101 5.61 -14.36 15.10
CA PRO A 101 5.28 -14.74 13.73
C PRO A 101 3.79 -15.00 13.51
N MET A 102 3.24 -14.47 12.42
CA MET A 102 1.86 -14.69 12.00
C MET A 102 1.75 -15.89 11.04
N SER A 103 2.50 -16.96 11.32
CA SER A 103 2.68 -18.12 10.44
C SER A 103 1.49 -19.10 10.44
N SER A 104 0.53 -18.96 11.35
CA SER A 104 -0.66 -19.83 11.42
C SER A 104 -1.96 -19.00 11.42
N PRO A 105 -3.11 -19.58 10.99
CA PRO A 105 -4.40 -18.91 11.01
C PRO A 105 -4.80 -18.37 12.39
N ILE A 106 -4.40 -19.06 13.46
CA ILE A 106 -4.68 -18.62 14.84
C ILE A 106 -3.85 -17.38 15.16
N MET A 107 -2.54 -17.38 14.85
CA MET A 107 -1.66 -16.25 15.08
C MET A 107 -2.06 -15.05 14.23
N GLN A 108 -2.50 -15.24 13.00
CA GLN A 108 -3.06 -14.18 12.16
C GLN A 108 -4.31 -13.54 12.80
N LYS A 109 -5.24 -14.36 13.30
CA LYS A 109 -6.41 -13.84 14.01
C LYS A 109 -6.03 -13.03 15.24
N ILE A 110 -5.06 -13.50 16.02
CA ILE A 110 -4.55 -12.75 17.17
C ILE A 110 -3.91 -11.43 16.71
N GLY A 111 -3.07 -11.45 15.69
CA GLY A 111 -2.43 -10.25 15.13
C GLY A 111 -3.43 -9.21 14.63
N PHE A 112 -4.53 -9.67 14.03
CA PHE A 112 -5.59 -8.80 13.50
C PHE A 112 -6.50 -8.22 14.58
N LEU A 113 -6.70 -8.90 15.70
CA LEU A 113 -7.63 -8.47 16.75
C LEU A 113 -7.39 -7.04 17.26
N PHE A 114 -6.14 -6.58 17.23
CA PHE A 114 -5.76 -5.31 17.83
C PHE A 114 -5.75 -4.14 16.83
N CYS A 115 -5.76 -4.40 15.54
CA CYS A 115 -5.62 -3.34 14.55
C CYS A 115 -6.65 -3.38 13.41
N VAL A 116 -7.13 -4.57 13.01
CA VAL A 116 -8.09 -4.70 11.92
C VAL A 116 -9.48 -4.27 12.37
N LYS A 117 -10.13 -3.46 11.54
CA LYS A 117 -11.55 -3.11 11.69
C LYS A 117 -12.35 -3.68 10.53
N ARG A 118 -13.66 -3.69 10.65
CA ARG A 118 -14.59 -4.02 9.58
C ARG A 118 -15.11 -2.75 8.91
N GLY A 119 -15.38 -2.89 7.63
CA GLY A 119 -15.86 -1.80 6.79
C GLY A 119 -14.73 -1.12 6.04
N VAL A 120 -14.77 -1.23 4.71
CA VAL A 120 -13.85 -0.53 3.80
C VAL A 120 -14.66 0.16 2.72
N ASP A 121 -14.13 1.28 2.25
CA ASP A 121 -14.70 2.05 1.16
C ASP A 121 -13.79 1.91 -0.05
N LEU A 122 -14.36 1.58 -1.19
CA LEU A 122 -13.63 1.43 -2.44
C LEU A 122 -14.47 1.90 -3.62
N GLY A 123 -13.81 2.38 -4.64
CA GLY A 123 -14.46 2.81 -5.87
C GLY A 123 -13.69 3.91 -6.59
N GLY A 124 -14.10 4.16 -7.83
CA GLY A 124 -13.43 5.03 -8.76
C GLY A 124 -13.49 6.51 -8.41
N ASN A 125 -12.47 7.21 -8.87
CA ASN A 125 -12.43 8.67 -8.96
C ASN A 125 -11.99 9.01 -10.39
N GLU A 126 -12.92 9.47 -11.22
CA GLU A 126 -12.69 9.68 -12.65
C GLU A 126 -11.48 10.57 -12.95
N THR A 127 -11.32 11.65 -12.19
CA THR A 127 -10.20 12.58 -12.36
C THR A 127 -8.87 11.87 -12.13
N TYR A 128 -8.73 11.21 -10.98
CA TYR A 128 -7.47 10.59 -10.60
C TYR A 128 -7.23 9.25 -11.29
N ARG A 129 -8.27 8.55 -11.73
CA ARG A 129 -8.14 7.43 -12.67
C ARG A 129 -7.43 7.89 -13.95
N ASN A 130 -7.91 8.97 -14.56
CA ASN A 130 -7.32 9.49 -15.79
C ASN A 130 -5.89 9.99 -15.59
N GLU A 131 -5.60 10.63 -14.45
CA GLU A 131 -4.24 11.05 -14.09
C GLU A 131 -3.32 9.85 -13.88
N ALA A 132 -3.76 8.84 -13.15
CA ALA A 132 -2.99 7.63 -12.89
C ALA A 132 -2.63 6.88 -14.19
N PHE A 133 -3.56 6.75 -15.13
CA PHE A 133 -3.26 6.13 -16.42
C PHE A 133 -2.29 6.96 -17.27
N LYS A 134 -2.41 8.28 -17.27
CA LYS A 134 -1.44 9.16 -17.95
C LYS A 134 -0.06 9.02 -17.30
N PHE A 135 0.01 9.05 -15.96
CA PHE A 135 1.24 8.85 -15.24
C PHE A 135 1.86 7.50 -15.54
N ALA A 136 1.09 6.41 -15.45
CA ALA A 136 1.57 5.05 -15.73
C ALA A 136 2.17 4.94 -17.15
N ASN A 137 1.49 5.50 -18.15
CA ASN A 137 1.97 5.50 -19.53
C ASN A 137 3.30 6.27 -19.68
N SER A 138 3.44 7.45 -19.07
CA SER A 138 4.68 8.23 -19.10
C SER A 138 5.81 7.51 -18.35
N PHE A 139 5.55 7.06 -17.13
CA PHE A 139 6.50 6.34 -16.29
C PHE A 139 7.06 5.09 -16.99
N MET A 140 6.18 4.30 -17.62
CA MET A 140 6.61 3.09 -18.32
C MET A 140 7.41 3.44 -19.59
N LYS A 141 7.05 4.49 -20.33
CA LYS A 141 7.83 4.92 -21.51
C LYS A 141 9.22 5.41 -21.13
N GLU A 142 9.36 6.14 -20.04
CA GLU A 142 10.63 6.70 -19.59
C GLU A 142 11.56 5.65 -19.00
N THR A 143 11.01 4.61 -18.38
CA THR A 143 11.77 3.64 -17.59
C THR A 143 11.99 2.29 -18.24
N LEU A 144 11.32 1.98 -19.38
CA LEU A 144 11.46 0.72 -20.11
C LEU A 144 12.32 0.84 -21.39
N ASN A 145 12.81 2.04 -21.68
CA ASN A 145 13.74 2.28 -22.80
C ASN A 145 15.18 1.93 -22.44
#